data_5d7fe9566a27839e4dfbc440c24e5241
#
_entry.id   5d7fe9566a27839e4dfbc440c24e5241
#
_cell.length_a   1.000
_cell.length_b   1.000
_cell.length_c   1.000
_cell.angle_alpha   90.00
_cell.angle_beta   90.00
_cell.angle_gamma   90.00
#
_symmetry.space_group_name_H-M   'P 1'
#
loop_
_entity.id
_entity.type
_entity.pdbx_description
1 polymer ?
#
loop_
_entity_poly.entity_id
_entity_poly.type
_entity_poly.pdbx_seq_one_letter_code
_entity_poly.pdbx_strand_id
1 'polypeptide(L)'
;MSRTAQSVLAIDLGAGSGRAVIGRLTQGGGPDDLRLSMEEIHRFPNDPVRVGKHLHWDILRLLHEIKQAILKAVQLEGDRLGSIAIDSWAVDFGLIGTDGQLLGNPYHYRDHHTDGVMEEVCARLGRERIFAASGLQFLQFNTIYQLAALQAQQPGLMDRADKLLMIPDLLRYFLTGEMHSEYTNASTTQLLNPVTRTWDAGLLSDLGLSPSLLLPPQASGIRAGTLSPEVCAELGVPPIPVVTVGEHDTASAVVAVPAEGKDFAYLSCGTWSLLGTELPAPVLTEQALTWNFTNEGGVQGTTRLLKNIMGLWLVQESRRAWEKAGSRLSFPQLVQAAESAAPFVSFIDPDDDAFLNPGHMPEAIQAYCARTGQPVPASEGEIIRCVLESLALKYRFVLERTERLTGKRFDGLHMVGGGIQNSLLCRFTANALQRPVWAGPVEGSAIGNIVVQYMALGVWNTLHEARQVIRSSFPVRTYSPENVDGWAEAYERFRGIIGE
;
A
#
# COMPACT_ATOMS: atom_id res chain seq x y z
N MET A 1 6.15 23.47 25.11
CA MET A 1 5.04 23.73 24.17
C MET A 1 3.92 22.76 24.45
N SER A 2 2.65 23.15 24.22
CA SER A 2 1.52 22.21 24.24
C SER A 2 1.72 21.16 23.12
N ARG A 3 1.34 19.90 23.35
CA ARG A 3 1.44 18.81 22.36
C ARG A 3 0.71 19.13 21.05
N THR A 4 -0.36 19.90 21.10
CA THR A 4 -1.11 20.39 19.93
C THR A 4 -0.42 21.54 19.19
N ALA A 5 0.60 22.16 19.76
CA ALA A 5 1.38 23.22 19.10
C ALA A 5 2.59 22.67 18.32
N GLN A 6 2.85 21.37 18.40
CA GLN A 6 3.91 20.72 17.64
C GLN A 6 3.39 20.35 16.25
N SER A 7 4.24 20.48 15.25
CA SER A 7 4.06 19.93 13.92
C SER A 7 4.75 18.57 13.80
N VAL A 8 4.39 17.77 12.83
CA VAL A 8 5.00 16.47 12.54
C VAL A 8 5.35 16.35 11.07
N LEU A 9 6.42 15.62 10.75
CA LEU A 9 6.84 15.37 9.37
C LEU A 9 6.52 13.92 9.00
N ALA A 10 5.62 13.74 8.04
CA ALA A 10 5.34 12.46 7.40
C ALA A 10 6.14 12.32 6.10
N ILE A 11 6.87 11.23 5.98
CA ILE A 11 7.51 10.78 4.74
C ILE A 11 6.70 9.61 4.22
N ASP A 12 6.01 9.80 3.11
CA ASP A 12 5.14 8.82 2.47
C ASP A 12 5.77 8.39 1.13
N LEU A 13 6.26 7.15 1.10
CA LEU A 13 6.96 6.58 -0.04
C LEU A 13 6.05 5.61 -0.79
N GLY A 14 5.45 6.06 -1.86
CA GLY A 14 4.76 5.16 -2.79
C GLY A 14 5.71 4.51 -3.80
N ALA A 15 5.22 3.47 -4.50
CA ALA A 15 6.00 2.74 -5.50
C ALA A 15 6.41 3.56 -6.74
N GLY A 16 5.86 4.75 -6.96
CA GLY A 16 6.20 5.59 -8.11
C GLY A 16 6.64 7.00 -7.75
N SER A 17 6.43 7.43 -6.50
CA SER A 17 6.86 8.75 -6.02
C SER A 17 6.89 8.77 -4.50
N GLY A 18 7.82 9.53 -3.93
CA GLY A 18 7.85 9.88 -2.52
C GLY A 18 7.45 11.32 -2.29
N ARG A 19 6.94 11.60 -1.10
CA ARG A 19 6.59 12.95 -0.66
C ARG A 19 6.83 13.14 0.82
N ALA A 20 7.07 14.38 1.19
CA ALA A 20 7.16 14.81 2.57
C ALA A 20 6.08 15.85 2.86
N VAL A 21 5.36 15.63 3.94
CA VAL A 21 4.19 16.42 4.32
C VAL A 21 4.30 16.84 5.78
N ILE A 22 4.18 18.13 6.04
CA ILE A 22 4.05 18.65 7.40
C ILE A 22 2.58 18.59 7.80
N GLY A 23 2.30 17.93 8.93
CA GLY A 23 1.01 17.95 9.59
C GLY A 23 0.99 18.97 10.73
N ARG A 24 -0.08 19.77 10.80
CA ARG A 24 -0.30 20.73 11.90
C ARG A 24 -1.69 20.61 12.45
N LEU A 25 -1.81 20.67 13.77
CA LEU A 25 -3.11 20.78 14.44
C LEU A 25 -3.39 22.24 14.78
N THR A 26 -4.60 22.67 14.47
CA THR A 26 -5.12 23.98 14.81
C THR A 26 -6.41 23.83 15.62
N GLN A 27 -6.65 24.76 16.52
CA GLN A 27 -7.89 24.81 17.27
C GLN A 27 -8.96 25.51 16.43
N GLY A 28 -10.09 24.84 16.26
CA GLY A 28 -11.26 25.42 15.61
C GLY A 28 -12.10 26.30 16.53
N GLY A 29 -13.40 26.33 16.32
CA GLY A 29 -14.33 27.24 17.04
C GLY A 29 -14.60 26.91 18.52
N GLY A 30 -14.15 25.75 19.02
CA GLY A 30 -14.34 25.30 20.41
C GLY A 30 -13.12 24.61 20.98
N PRO A 31 -13.07 24.41 22.32
CA PRO A 31 -11.90 23.83 22.98
C PRO A 31 -11.56 22.42 22.51
N ASP A 32 -12.54 21.64 22.06
CA ASP A 32 -12.37 20.27 21.59
C ASP A 32 -12.43 20.14 20.03
N ASP A 33 -12.58 21.28 19.33
CA ASP A 33 -12.64 21.30 17.84
C ASP A 33 -11.21 21.40 17.27
N LEU A 34 -10.52 20.26 17.19
CA LEU A 34 -9.24 20.17 16.52
C LEU A 34 -9.42 19.99 15.01
N ARG A 35 -8.59 20.68 14.25
CA ARG A 35 -8.48 20.56 12.79
C ARG A 35 -7.07 20.18 12.39
N LEU A 36 -6.95 19.20 11.51
CA LEU A 36 -5.70 18.80 10.91
C LEU A 36 -5.52 19.51 9.56
N SER A 37 -4.39 20.16 9.40
CA SER A 37 -3.94 20.72 8.12
C SER A 37 -2.66 20.05 7.67
N MET A 38 -2.44 20.02 6.36
CA MET A 38 -1.26 19.41 5.73
C MET A 38 -0.64 20.35 4.73
N GLU A 39 0.68 20.30 4.63
CA GLU A 39 1.44 21.01 3.62
C GLU A 39 2.51 20.08 3.03
N GLU A 40 2.40 19.77 1.72
CA GLU A 40 3.45 19.06 1.00
C GLU A 40 4.64 20.00 0.78
N ILE A 41 5.78 19.65 1.34
CA ILE A 41 7.00 20.47 1.28
C ILE A 41 8.07 19.91 0.33
N HIS A 42 7.93 18.64 -0.05
CA HIS A 42 8.86 17.98 -0.96
C HIS A 42 8.17 16.81 -1.67
N ARG A 43 8.44 16.68 -2.97
CA ARG A 43 8.00 15.54 -3.79
C ARG A 43 9.14 15.14 -4.71
N PHE A 44 9.32 13.84 -4.89
CA PHE A 44 10.38 13.28 -5.71
C PHE A 44 9.93 11.98 -6.39
N PRO A 45 10.51 11.63 -7.55
CA PRO A 45 10.24 10.37 -8.21
C PRO A 45 10.86 9.20 -7.42
N ASN A 46 10.23 8.04 -7.51
CA ASN A 46 10.73 6.77 -6.97
C ASN A 46 10.68 5.72 -8.08
N ASP A 47 11.52 5.93 -9.10
CA ASP A 47 11.63 5.01 -10.21
C ASP A 47 12.65 3.91 -9.90
N PRO A 48 12.35 2.64 -10.25
CA PRO A 48 13.33 1.56 -10.10
C PRO A 48 14.50 1.74 -11.07
N VAL A 49 15.68 1.33 -10.63
CA VAL A 49 16.90 1.38 -11.42
C VAL A 49 17.25 -0.02 -11.95
N ARG A 50 17.41 -0.14 -13.27
CA ARG A 50 17.85 -1.39 -13.87
C ARG A 50 19.38 -1.50 -13.84
N VAL A 51 19.86 -2.57 -13.20
CA VAL A 51 21.30 -2.92 -13.18
C VAL A 51 21.45 -4.33 -13.79
N GLY A 52 22.02 -4.38 -14.99
CA GLY A 52 22.04 -5.64 -15.76
C GLY A 52 20.61 -6.11 -16.08
N LYS A 53 20.28 -7.32 -15.61
CA LYS A 53 18.94 -7.90 -15.79
C LYS A 53 17.96 -7.61 -14.67
N HIS A 54 18.42 -7.02 -13.55
CA HIS A 54 17.65 -6.84 -12.34
C HIS A 54 17.16 -5.40 -12.15
N LEU A 55 16.02 -5.26 -11.49
CA LEU A 55 15.46 -4.00 -11.02
C LEU A 55 15.74 -3.83 -9.53
N HIS A 56 16.22 -2.65 -9.15
CA HIS A 56 16.51 -2.29 -7.77
C HIS A 56 15.85 -0.98 -7.39
N TRP A 57 15.55 -0.83 -6.11
CA TRP A 57 15.28 0.47 -5.51
C TRP A 57 16.60 1.23 -5.32
N ASP A 58 16.64 2.50 -5.67
CA ASP A 58 17.77 3.37 -5.33
C ASP A 58 17.59 3.89 -3.89
N ILE A 59 17.87 3.02 -2.91
CA ILE A 59 17.62 3.31 -1.50
C ILE A 59 18.45 4.49 -0.99
N LEU A 60 19.65 4.71 -1.54
CA LEU A 60 20.49 5.83 -1.14
C LEU A 60 19.95 7.16 -1.69
N ARG A 61 19.34 7.14 -2.87
CA ARG A 61 18.62 8.31 -3.40
C ARG A 61 17.41 8.63 -2.54
N LEU A 62 16.63 7.64 -2.12
CA LEU A 62 15.51 7.85 -1.21
C LEU A 62 15.94 8.46 0.12
N LEU A 63 17.03 7.95 0.72
CA LEU A 63 17.61 8.53 1.93
C LEU A 63 18.03 9.99 1.71
N HIS A 64 18.65 10.30 0.59
CA HIS A 64 19.00 11.68 0.23
C HIS A 64 17.77 12.59 0.19
N GLU A 65 16.71 12.19 -0.49
CA GLU A 65 15.47 12.97 -0.60
C GLU A 65 14.79 13.17 0.77
N ILE A 66 14.83 12.14 1.63
CA ILE A 66 14.33 12.22 3.01
C ILE A 66 15.13 13.25 3.81
N LYS A 67 16.47 13.23 3.71
CA LYS A 67 17.33 14.22 4.36
C LYS A 67 17.03 15.65 3.88
N GLN A 68 16.80 15.85 2.58
CA GLN A 68 16.37 17.15 2.04
C GLN A 68 15.01 17.59 2.59
N ALA A 69 14.07 16.65 2.75
CA ALA A 69 12.77 16.92 3.34
C ALA A 69 12.88 17.31 4.82
N ILE A 70 13.72 16.62 5.60
CA ILE A 70 14.00 16.96 7.02
C ILE A 70 14.56 18.37 7.12
N LEU A 71 15.54 18.73 6.28
CA LEU A 71 16.14 20.06 6.29
C LEU A 71 15.09 21.15 6.01
N LYS A 72 14.23 20.95 4.99
CA LYS A 72 13.13 21.86 4.68
C LYS A 72 12.13 21.98 5.83
N ALA A 73 11.76 20.85 6.47
CA ALA A 73 10.83 20.84 7.59
C ALA A 73 11.38 21.63 8.78
N VAL A 74 12.65 21.47 9.11
CA VAL A 74 13.31 22.23 10.20
C VAL A 74 13.39 23.73 9.85
N GLN A 75 13.66 24.09 8.59
CA GLN A 75 13.65 25.50 8.17
C GLN A 75 12.27 26.14 8.30
N LEU A 76 11.19 25.40 8.08
CA LEU A 76 9.81 25.90 8.17
C LEU A 76 9.28 25.91 9.61
N GLU A 77 9.57 24.88 10.38
CA GLU A 77 8.96 24.64 11.70
C GLU A 77 9.88 24.95 12.88
N GLY A 78 11.19 24.87 12.71
CA GLY A 78 12.15 25.05 13.80
C GLY A 78 11.86 24.10 14.97
N ASP A 79 11.86 24.63 16.18
CA ASP A 79 11.61 23.88 17.41
C ASP A 79 10.19 23.32 17.54
N ARG A 80 9.28 23.67 16.64
CA ARG A 80 7.91 23.11 16.63
C ARG A 80 7.85 21.71 16.04
N LEU A 81 8.86 21.28 15.28
CA LEU A 81 8.87 19.95 14.69
C LEU A 81 9.06 18.88 15.78
N GLY A 82 8.00 18.19 16.14
CA GLY A 82 7.94 17.26 17.27
C GLY A 82 8.38 15.84 16.93
N SER A 83 8.16 15.39 15.70
CA SER A 83 8.55 14.05 15.26
C SER A 83 8.63 13.91 13.75
N ILE A 84 9.28 12.83 13.34
CA ILE A 84 9.40 12.36 11.94
C ILE A 84 8.93 10.91 11.88
N ALA A 85 8.22 10.51 10.83
CA ALA A 85 7.92 9.10 10.56
C ALA A 85 7.94 8.80 9.07
N ILE A 86 8.18 7.53 8.74
CA ILE A 86 8.29 7.04 7.37
C ILE A 86 7.29 5.89 7.20
N ASP A 87 6.49 5.91 6.14
CA ASP A 87 5.77 4.76 5.62
C ASP A 87 6.15 4.51 4.16
N SER A 88 5.96 3.28 3.70
CA SER A 88 6.28 2.89 2.33
C SER A 88 5.41 1.74 1.84
N TRP A 89 5.62 1.35 0.60
CA TRP A 89 5.13 0.09 0.06
C TRP A 89 5.63 -1.10 0.88
N ALA A 90 4.98 -2.23 0.72
CA ALA A 90 5.24 -3.48 1.44
C ALA A 90 6.29 -4.38 0.75
N VAL A 91 6.56 -5.52 1.34
CA VAL A 91 7.26 -6.72 0.88
C VAL A 91 8.75 -6.58 0.63
N ASP A 92 9.25 -5.40 0.28
CA ASP A 92 10.67 -5.19 -0.06
C ASP A 92 11.51 -4.85 1.18
N PHE A 93 12.76 -5.23 1.14
CA PHE A 93 13.66 -5.14 2.29
C PHE A 93 15.11 -4.93 1.87
N GLY A 94 15.93 -4.47 2.80
CA GLY A 94 17.38 -4.48 2.69
C GLY A 94 18.03 -5.45 3.69
N LEU A 95 19.20 -5.96 3.33
CA LEU A 95 20.00 -6.81 4.20
C LEU A 95 21.18 -6.01 4.79
N ILE A 96 21.35 -6.12 6.09
CA ILE A 96 22.44 -5.46 6.83
C ILE A 96 23.44 -6.53 7.27
N GLY A 97 24.73 -6.27 7.06
CA GLY A 97 25.81 -7.11 7.52
C GLY A 97 26.13 -6.93 9.01
N THR A 98 26.99 -7.81 9.54
CA THR A 98 27.46 -7.74 10.96
C THR A 98 28.23 -6.47 11.31
N ASP A 99 28.69 -5.76 10.28
CA ASP A 99 29.36 -4.44 10.41
C ASP A 99 28.36 -3.25 10.40
N GLY A 100 27.07 -3.54 10.32
CA GLY A 100 26.00 -2.53 10.24
C GLY A 100 25.84 -1.91 8.85
N GLN A 101 26.56 -2.39 7.82
CA GLN A 101 26.49 -1.85 6.48
C GLN A 101 25.41 -2.52 5.63
N LEU A 102 24.83 -1.77 4.71
CA LEU A 102 23.91 -2.29 3.69
C LEU A 102 24.67 -3.20 2.72
N LEU A 103 24.21 -4.43 2.53
CA LEU A 103 24.86 -5.42 1.68
C LEU A 103 24.57 -5.23 0.18
N GLY A 104 23.67 -4.36 -0.18
CA GLY A 104 23.31 -4.02 -1.55
C GLY A 104 21.97 -3.30 -1.63
N ASN A 105 21.69 -2.63 -2.75
CA ASN A 105 20.38 -2.04 -2.96
C ASN A 105 19.28 -3.11 -2.98
N PRO A 106 18.14 -2.87 -2.31
CA PRO A 106 16.98 -3.76 -2.33
C PRO A 106 16.51 -4.07 -3.75
N TYR A 107 16.07 -5.29 -3.99
CA TYR A 107 15.34 -5.62 -5.20
C TYR A 107 14.00 -4.91 -5.24
N HIS A 108 13.57 -4.57 -6.44
CA HIS A 108 12.22 -4.06 -6.66
C HIS A 108 11.25 -5.24 -6.75
N TYR A 109 10.09 -5.17 -6.11
CA TYR A 109 9.12 -6.28 -6.07
C TYR A 109 8.63 -6.78 -7.45
N ARG A 110 8.79 -5.99 -8.51
CA ARG A 110 8.50 -6.42 -9.90
C ARG A 110 9.72 -6.98 -10.64
N ASP A 111 10.83 -7.23 -9.94
CA ASP A 111 11.99 -7.88 -10.55
C ASP A 111 11.71 -9.36 -10.83
N HIS A 112 12.30 -9.87 -11.88
CA HIS A 112 12.16 -11.26 -12.33
C HIS A 112 12.89 -12.30 -11.47
N HIS A 113 13.62 -11.89 -10.40
CA HIS A 113 14.34 -12.84 -9.55
C HIS A 113 13.46 -13.83 -8.80
N THR A 114 12.16 -13.51 -8.65
CA THR A 114 11.18 -14.39 -8.00
C THR A 114 10.34 -15.21 -8.98
N ASP A 115 10.60 -15.13 -10.30
CA ASP A 115 9.83 -15.88 -11.29
C ASP A 115 9.92 -17.39 -11.03
N GLY A 116 8.78 -18.07 -10.85
CA GLY A 116 8.67 -19.51 -10.57
C GLY A 116 8.97 -19.91 -9.13
N VAL A 117 9.49 -19.01 -8.28
CA VAL A 117 9.88 -19.33 -6.91
C VAL A 117 8.68 -19.58 -5.99
N MET A 118 7.56 -18.87 -6.22
CA MET A 118 6.34 -19.09 -5.45
C MET A 118 5.81 -20.52 -5.66
N GLU A 119 5.79 -21.00 -6.90
CA GLU A 119 5.37 -22.35 -7.25
C GLU A 119 6.29 -23.41 -6.60
N GLU A 120 7.61 -23.21 -6.63
CA GLU A 120 8.59 -24.11 -6.01
C GLU A 120 8.41 -24.19 -4.50
N VAL A 121 8.27 -23.05 -3.82
CA VAL A 121 8.05 -22.98 -2.37
C VAL A 121 6.69 -23.61 -1.99
N CYS A 122 5.63 -23.32 -2.76
CA CYS A 122 4.32 -23.91 -2.54
C CYS A 122 4.30 -25.44 -2.78
N ALA A 123 5.02 -25.93 -3.78
CA ALA A 123 5.15 -27.36 -4.03
C ALA A 123 5.90 -28.08 -2.89
N ARG A 124 6.89 -27.42 -2.28
CA ARG A 124 7.71 -27.96 -1.20
C ARG A 124 6.98 -27.93 0.14
N LEU A 125 6.31 -26.85 0.49
CA LEU A 125 5.74 -26.62 1.83
C LEU A 125 4.22 -26.84 1.90
N GLY A 126 3.51 -26.72 0.79
CA GLY A 126 2.05 -26.72 0.72
C GLY A 126 1.43 -25.35 0.98
N ARG A 127 0.48 -24.94 0.13
CA ARG A 127 -0.23 -23.64 0.26
C ARG A 127 -1.01 -23.54 1.57
N GLU A 128 -1.66 -24.63 1.99
CA GLU A 128 -2.41 -24.73 3.24
C GLU A 128 -1.52 -24.45 4.45
N ARG A 129 -0.32 -25.05 4.48
CA ARG A 129 0.67 -24.86 5.54
C ARG A 129 1.14 -23.40 5.63
N ILE A 130 1.47 -22.81 4.49
CA ILE A 130 1.93 -21.42 4.43
C ILE A 130 0.81 -20.47 4.86
N PHE A 131 -0.42 -20.68 4.37
CA PHE A 131 -1.56 -19.83 4.71
C PHE A 131 -1.94 -19.97 6.19
N ALA A 132 -1.99 -21.18 6.72
CA ALA A 132 -2.29 -21.40 8.13
C ALA A 132 -1.32 -20.71 9.08
N ALA A 133 -0.04 -20.58 8.67
CA ALA A 133 0.99 -19.90 9.45
C ALA A 133 0.98 -18.39 9.29
N SER A 134 0.66 -17.86 8.10
CA SER A 134 0.83 -16.45 7.77
C SER A 134 -0.47 -15.70 7.48
N GLY A 135 -1.51 -16.41 7.02
CA GLY A 135 -2.79 -15.82 6.62
C GLY A 135 -2.73 -14.90 5.40
N LEU A 136 -1.64 -14.91 4.63
CA LEU A 136 -1.43 -13.95 3.55
C LEU A 136 -1.83 -14.47 2.18
N GLN A 137 -2.25 -13.52 1.33
CA GLN A 137 -2.44 -13.70 -0.10
C GLN A 137 -1.15 -14.18 -0.76
N PHE A 138 -1.26 -15.13 -1.68
CA PHE A 138 -0.13 -15.61 -2.48
C PHE A 138 0.10 -14.66 -3.64
N LEU A 139 1.24 -13.99 -3.59
CA LEU A 139 1.74 -13.07 -4.62
C LEU A 139 3.23 -13.39 -4.81
N GLN A 140 3.67 -13.57 -6.06
CA GLN A 140 5.04 -14.02 -6.37
C GLN A 140 6.15 -13.15 -5.78
N PHE A 141 5.84 -11.90 -5.44
CA PHE A 141 6.79 -10.94 -4.90
C PHE A 141 6.80 -10.83 -3.37
N ASN A 142 6.03 -11.63 -2.64
CA ASN A 142 6.07 -11.60 -1.18
C ASN A 142 7.48 -11.90 -0.67
N THR A 143 7.84 -11.30 0.45
CA THR A 143 9.19 -11.40 1.05
C THR A 143 9.69 -12.83 1.19
N ILE A 144 8.79 -13.76 1.56
CA ILE A 144 9.12 -15.20 1.65
C ILE A 144 9.73 -15.74 0.35
N TYR A 145 9.19 -15.36 -0.81
CA TYR A 145 9.70 -15.82 -2.12
C TYR A 145 10.95 -15.08 -2.54
N GLN A 146 11.06 -13.79 -2.22
CA GLN A 146 12.28 -13.03 -2.43
C GLN A 146 13.46 -13.63 -1.65
N LEU A 147 13.25 -13.99 -0.38
CA LEU A 147 14.28 -14.65 0.44
C LEU A 147 14.66 -16.04 -0.10
N ALA A 148 13.68 -16.85 -0.51
CA ALA A 148 13.95 -18.14 -1.12
C ALA A 148 14.75 -17.98 -2.42
N ALA A 149 14.44 -16.99 -3.25
CA ALA A 149 15.20 -16.65 -4.44
C ALA A 149 16.66 -16.26 -4.12
N LEU A 150 16.86 -15.39 -3.11
CA LEU A 150 18.19 -14.96 -2.70
C LEU A 150 19.02 -16.13 -2.14
N GLN A 151 18.44 -17.01 -1.34
CA GLN A 151 19.14 -18.21 -0.85
C GLN A 151 19.61 -19.11 -1.99
N ALA A 152 18.78 -19.29 -3.02
CA ALA A 152 19.14 -20.13 -4.16
C ALA A 152 20.14 -19.47 -5.11
N GLN A 153 19.98 -18.18 -5.38
CA GLN A 153 20.74 -17.46 -6.41
C GLN A 153 21.99 -16.77 -5.85
N GLN A 154 21.98 -16.38 -4.58
CA GLN A 154 23.05 -15.60 -3.93
C GLN A 154 23.32 -16.09 -2.49
N PRO A 155 23.70 -17.38 -2.28
CA PRO A 155 23.90 -17.90 -0.93
C PRO A 155 24.97 -17.12 -0.15
N GLY A 156 26.06 -16.70 -0.80
CA GLY A 156 27.10 -15.91 -0.16
C GLY A 156 26.65 -14.49 0.28
N LEU A 157 25.55 -13.94 -0.25
CA LEU A 157 24.92 -12.73 0.26
C LEU A 157 24.17 -13.05 1.56
N MET A 158 23.38 -14.12 1.56
CA MET A 158 22.62 -14.57 2.72
C MET A 158 23.51 -14.95 3.90
N ASP A 159 24.66 -15.57 3.64
CA ASP A 159 25.66 -15.92 4.68
C ASP A 159 26.25 -14.70 5.39
N ARG A 160 26.29 -13.54 4.74
CA ARG A 160 26.78 -12.28 5.32
C ARG A 160 25.69 -11.43 5.97
N ALA A 161 24.43 -11.77 5.73
CA ALA A 161 23.31 -11.02 6.27
C ALA A 161 23.16 -11.30 7.79
N ASP A 162 23.20 -10.25 8.60
CA ASP A 162 22.88 -10.29 10.03
C ASP A 162 21.41 -9.92 10.29
N LYS A 163 20.92 -8.86 9.65
CA LYS A 163 19.55 -8.39 9.80
C LYS A 163 18.87 -8.11 8.47
N LEU A 164 17.55 -8.36 8.45
CA LEU A 164 16.62 -7.93 7.43
C LEU A 164 15.81 -6.75 7.99
N LEU A 165 15.76 -5.66 7.23
CA LEU A 165 14.94 -4.50 7.54
C LEU A 165 14.02 -4.20 6.36
N MET A 166 12.71 -4.09 6.62
CA MET A 166 11.75 -3.61 5.61
C MET A 166 12.12 -2.18 5.21
N ILE A 167 11.68 -1.72 4.05
CA ILE A 167 12.12 -0.43 3.51
C ILE A 167 12.00 0.74 4.52
N PRO A 168 10.87 0.97 5.22
CA PRO A 168 10.81 2.07 6.17
C PRO A 168 11.69 1.83 7.41
N ASP A 169 11.80 0.59 7.88
CA ASP A 169 12.72 0.22 8.96
C ASP A 169 14.17 0.51 8.58
N LEU A 170 14.57 0.18 7.35
CA LEU A 170 15.91 0.43 6.81
C LEU A 170 16.24 1.93 6.74
N LEU A 171 15.32 2.72 6.20
CA LEU A 171 15.50 4.17 6.10
C LEU A 171 15.53 4.84 7.48
N ARG A 172 14.69 4.36 8.41
CA ARG A 172 14.71 4.79 9.81
C ARG A 172 16.04 4.43 10.47
N TYR A 173 16.56 3.22 10.26
CA TYR A 173 17.89 2.81 10.74
C TYR A 173 18.99 3.76 10.26
N PHE A 174 18.99 4.15 8.99
CA PHE A 174 19.97 5.10 8.46
C PHE A 174 19.87 6.50 9.09
N LEU A 175 18.70 6.89 9.59
CA LEU A 175 18.51 8.16 10.25
C LEU A 175 18.84 8.13 11.74
N THR A 176 18.65 7.00 12.41
CA THR A 176 18.73 6.91 13.87
C THR A 176 19.89 6.07 14.39
N GLY A 177 20.41 5.14 13.58
CA GLY A 177 21.34 4.11 14.02
C GLY A 177 20.69 2.94 14.78
N GLU A 178 19.37 2.98 15.02
CA GLU A 178 18.63 1.96 15.77
C GLU A 178 17.81 1.05 14.84
N MET A 179 17.95 -0.27 15.02
CA MET A 179 17.25 -1.27 14.21
C MET A 179 15.96 -1.72 14.91
N HIS A 180 14.86 -1.61 14.21
CA HIS A 180 13.53 -2.06 14.64
C HIS A 180 12.81 -2.71 13.47
N SER A 181 11.78 -3.52 13.75
CA SER A 181 10.85 -4.05 12.75
C SER A 181 9.44 -3.61 13.13
N GLU A 182 8.77 -2.85 12.27
CA GLU A 182 7.41 -2.38 12.54
C GLU A 182 6.37 -3.41 12.07
N TYR A 183 5.36 -3.63 12.91
CA TYR A 183 4.41 -4.74 12.77
C TYR A 183 3.60 -4.71 11.45
N THR A 184 3.12 -3.54 11.01
CA THR A 184 2.22 -3.49 9.85
C THR A 184 2.95 -3.84 8.55
N ASN A 185 4.23 -3.42 8.42
CA ASN A 185 5.05 -3.79 7.28
C ASN A 185 5.60 -5.21 7.43
N ALA A 186 6.08 -5.62 8.62
CA ALA A 186 6.50 -6.98 8.90
C ALA A 186 5.41 -8.02 8.59
N SER A 187 4.15 -7.69 8.82
CA SER A 187 3.02 -8.58 8.55
C SER A 187 2.82 -8.91 7.07
N THR A 188 3.43 -8.14 6.15
CA THR A 188 3.31 -8.36 4.70
C THR A 188 4.30 -9.40 4.16
N THR A 189 5.22 -9.87 4.98
CA THR A 189 6.35 -10.75 4.57
C THR A 189 5.95 -12.18 4.23
N GLN A 190 4.75 -12.62 4.66
CA GLN A 190 4.31 -14.03 4.65
C GLN A 190 5.14 -14.95 5.55
N LEU A 191 5.85 -14.37 6.54
CA LEU A 191 6.65 -15.07 7.55
C LEU A 191 6.15 -14.86 8.98
N LEU A 192 5.20 -13.92 9.16
CA LEU A 192 4.67 -13.54 10.46
C LEU A 192 3.33 -14.22 10.71
N ASN A 193 3.18 -14.81 11.90
CA ASN A 193 1.92 -15.43 12.32
C ASN A 193 0.94 -14.33 12.79
N PRO A 194 -0.22 -14.17 12.14
CA PRO A 194 -1.12 -13.06 12.43
C PRO A 194 -1.87 -13.21 13.76
N VAL A 195 -1.91 -14.42 14.35
CA VAL A 195 -2.55 -14.69 15.66
C VAL A 195 -1.61 -14.34 16.80
N THR A 196 -0.37 -14.84 16.75
CA THR A 196 0.64 -14.59 17.78
C THR A 196 1.34 -13.25 17.57
N ARG A 197 1.32 -12.69 16.36
CA ARG A 197 2.02 -11.46 15.93
C ARG A 197 3.52 -11.57 16.10
N THR A 198 4.05 -12.76 15.93
CA THR A 198 5.47 -13.07 15.96
C THR A 198 5.87 -13.82 14.69
N TRP A 199 7.14 -13.85 14.39
CA TRP A 199 7.67 -14.64 13.28
C TRP A 199 7.32 -16.10 13.47
N ASP A 200 6.86 -16.78 12.42
CA ASP A 200 6.53 -18.22 12.48
C ASP A 200 7.81 -19.06 12.41
N ALA A 201 8.22 -19.59 13.57
CA ALA A 201 9.45 -20.37 13.70
C ALA A 201 9.46 -21.62 12.80
N GLY A 202 8.27 -22.19 12.55
CA GLY A 202 8.13 -23.36 11.67
C GLY A 202 8.42 -22.98 10.22
N LEU A 203 7.83 -21.90 9.69
CA LEU A 203 8.12 -21.44 8.34
C LEU A 203 9.60 -21.04 8.16
N LEU A 204 10.18 -20.37 9.15
CA LEU A 204 11.59 -20.02 9.11
C LEU A 204 12.48 -21.28 9.03
N SER A 205 12.18 -22.28 9.85
CA SER A 205 12.89 -23.57 9.83
C SER A 205 12.72 -24.30 8.50
N ASP A 206 11.48 -24.36 7.99
CA ASP A 206 11.15 -25.04 6.72
C ASP A 206 11.87 -24.39 5.52
N LEU A 207 12.11 -23.08 5.60
CA LEU A 207 12.86 -22.30 4.59
C LEU A 207 14.36 -22.30 4.81
N GLY A 208 14.86 -22.80 5.94
CA GLY A 208 16.30 -22.72 6.30
C GLY A 208 16.77 -21.30 6.62
N LEU A 209 15.85 -20.43 7.07
CA LEU A 209 16.16 -19.06 7.46
C LEU A 209 16.52 -18.99 8.94
N SER A 210 17.64 -18.28 9.27
CA SER A 210 17.98 -18.04 10.66
C SER A 210 16.97 -17.11 11.33
N PRO A 211 16.38 -17.46 12.49
CA PRO A 211 15.54 -16.55 13.24
C PRO A 211 16.23 -15.24 13.66
N SER A 212 17.56 -15.24 13.79
CA SER A 212 18.36 -14.05 14.13
C SER A 212 18.34 -12.97 13.04
N LEU A 213 17.98 -13.35 11.81
CA LEU A 213 17.84 -12.42 10.68
C LEU A 213 16.71 -11.39 10.93
N LEU A 214 15.70 -11.75 11.70
CA LEU A 214 14.48 -11.00 11.89
C LEU A 214 14.39 -10.42 13.31
N LEU A 215 14.12 -9.13 13.41
CA LEU A 215 13.89 -8.47 14.68
C LEU A 215 12.44 -8.69 15.16
N PRO A 216 12.18 -8.77 16.47
CA PRO A 216 10.81 -8.86 16.98
C PRO A 216 9.96 -7.69 16.49
N PRO A 217 8.74 -7.95 15.94
CA PRO A 217 7.88 -6.89 15.47
C PRO A 217 7.41 -5.98 16.62
N GLN A 218 7.40 -4.69 16.37
CA GLN A 218 6.98 -3.66 17.31
C GLN A 218 5.71 -2.96 16.81
N ALA A 219 4.89 -2.48 17.74
CA ALA A 219 3.66 -1.77 17.41
C ALA A 219 3.94 -0.41 16.73
N SER A 220 2.99 0.05 15.94
CA SER A 220 2.94 1.43 15.46
C SER A 220 2.73 2.42 16.62
N GLY A 221 3.21 3.66 16.46
CA GLY A 221 3.00 4.73 17.43
C GLY A 221 3.97 4.72 18.63
N ILE A 222 5.13 4.10 18.47
CA ILE A 222 6.19 4.14 19.48
C ILE A 222 7.37 5.00 19.02
N ARG A 223 8.11 5.54 19.98
CA ARG A 223 9.38 6.22 19.69
C ARG A 223 10.45 5.17 19.37
N ALA A 224 10.94 5.20 18.13
CA ALA A 224 11.94 4.27 17.60
C ALA A 224 13.33 4.92 17.42
N GLY A 225 13.65 5.88 18.26
CA GLY A 225 14.93 6.57 18.24
C GLY A 225 14.80 8.09 18.07
N THR A 226 15.94 8.69 17.78
CA THR A 226 16.10 10.12 17.50
C THR A 226 17.11 10.23 16.36
N LEU A 227 17.06 11.28 15.55
CA LEU A 227 18.11 11.51 14.54
C LEU A 227 19.50 11.37 15.18
N SER A 228 20.36 10.59 14.56
CA SER A 228 21.69 10.31 15.08
C SER A 228 22.56 11.58 15.12
N PRO A 229 23.59 11.63 15.96
CA PRO A 229 24.52 12.76 15.99
C PRO A 229 25.14 13.07 14.64
N GLU A 230 25.44 12.03 13.84
CA GLU A 230 26.02 12.14 12.50
C GLU A 230 25.03 12.80 11.54
N VAL A 231 23.77 12.39 11.53
CA VAL A 231 22.72 12.99 10.71
C VAL A 231 22.44 14.42 11.15
N CYS A 232 22.39 14.67 12.46
CA CYS A 232 22.21 16.03 12.99
C CYS A 232 23.35 16.96 12.56
N ALA A 233 24.60 16.48 12.63
CA ALA A 233 25.77 17.26 12.23
C ALA A 233 25.82 17.50 10.71
N GLU A 234 25.50 16.48 9.90
CA GLU A 234 25.45 16.56 8.43
C GLU A 234 24.43 17.61 7.97
N LEU A 235 23.24 17.61 8.57
CA LEU A 235 22.14 18.48 8.17
C LEU A 235 22.10 19.83 8.91
N GLY A 236 22.84 19.98 9.98
CA GLY A 236 22.76 21.17 10.84
C GLY A 236 21.41 21.30 11.55
N VAL A 237 20.78 20.16 11.96
CA VAL A 237 19.45 20.12 12.58
C VAL A 237 19.52 19.59 14.02
N PRO A 238 18.54 19.93 14.88
CA PRO A 238 18.49 19.37 16.23
C PRO A 238 18.13 17.87 16.21
N PRO A 239 18.34 17.14 17.34
CA PRO A 239 17.91 15.76 17.47
C PRO A 239 16.38 15.68 17.57
N ILE A 240 15.73 15.26 16.48
CA ILE A 240 14.28 15.14 16.37
C ILE A 240 13.89 13.67 16.60
N PRO A 241 12.85 13.39 17.43
CA PRO A 241 12.33 12.04 17.59
C PRO A 241 11.85 11.43 16.29
N VAL A 242 12.17 10.15 16.05
CA VAL A 242 11.62 9.34 14.95
C VAL A 242 10.69 8.30 15.57
N VAL A 243 9.47 8.20 15.05
CA VAL A 243 8.43 7.33 15.58
C VAL A 243 7.98 6.32 14.51
N THR A 244 7.53 5.14 14.95
CA THR A 244 6.87 4.18 14.08
C THR A 244 5.43 4.62 13.82
N VAL A 245 4.92 4.32 12.64
CA VAL A 245 3.52 4.56 12.24
C VAL A 245 2.95 3.28 11.64
N GLY A 246 1.85 3.30 10.97
CA GLY A 246 1.48 2.24 10.06
C GLY A 246 2.46 2.26 8.88
N GLU A 247 3.60 1.58 9.02
CA GLU A 247 4.72 1.72 8.08
C GLU A 247 4.49 1.03 6.73
N HIS A 248 3.51 0.14 6.63
CA HIS A 248 2.88 -0.15 5.35
C HIS A 248 1.93 1.00 4.98
N ASP A 249 2.17 1.68 3.85
CA ASP A 249 1.41 2.85 3.39
C ASP A 249 -0.12 2.63 3.43
N THR A 250 -0.56 1.41 3.08
CA THR A 250 -1.98 1.04 3.18
C THR A 250 -2.46 0.94 4.63
N ALA A 251 -1.61 0.54 5.60
CA ALA A 251 -2.00 0.57 7.00
C ALA A 251 -2.26 2.00 7.47
N SER A 252 -1.39 2.94 7.08
CA SER A 252 -1.60 4.37 7.28
C SER A 252 -2.85 4.87 6.55
N ALA A 253 -3.06 4.48 5.29
CA ALA A 253 -4.26 4.88 4.54
C ALA A 253 -5.56 4.42 5.22
N VAL A 254 -5.58 3.24 5.83
CA VAL A 254 -6.75 2.73 6.58
C VAL A 254 -6.99 3.50 7.87
N VAL A 255 -5.95 3.97 8.55
CA VAL A 255 -6.10 4.93 9.67
C VAL A 255 -6.89 6.16 9.24
N ALA A 256 -6.60 6.67 8.03
CA ALA A 256 -7.22 7.88 7.50
C ALA A 256 -8.67 7.70 7.00
N VAL A 257 -9.19 6.47 6.95
CA VAL A 257 -10.58 6.23 6.55
C VAL A 257 -11.53 6.92 7.54
N PRO A 258 -12.39 7.85 7.09
CA PRO A 258 -13.24 8.66 7.96
C PRO A 258 -14.51 7.91 8.40
N ALA A 259 -14.40 6.62 8.70
CA ALA A 259 -15.53 5.79 9.12
C ALA A 259 -16.05 6.20 10.51
N GLU A 260 -17.37 6.18 10.69
CA GLU A 260 -18.00 6.48 11.99
C GLU A 260 -18.07 5.26 12.90
N GLY A 261 -18.34 4.10 12.32
CA GLY A 261 -18.46 2.83 13.02
C GLY A 261 -17.22 1.97 12.93
N LYS A 262 -17.27 0.79 13.58
CA LYS A 262 -16.22 -0.25 13.51
C LYS A 262 -16.37 -1.14 12.28
N ASP A 263 -17.57 -1.24 11.73
CA ASP A 263 -17.90 -2.08 10.59
C ASP A 263 -17.94 -1.22 9.32
N PHE A 264 -16.82 -1.16 8.61
CA PHE A 264 -16.70 -0.42 7.36
C PHE A 264 -15.86 -1.20 6.36
N ALA A 265 -16.15 -1.02 5.09
CA ALA A 265 -15.29 -1.46 4.01
C ALA A 265 -14.49 -0.27 3.47
N TYR A 266 -13.24 -0.53 3.11
CA TYR A 266 -12.36 0.46 2.53
C TYR A 266 -11.72 -0.03 1.22
N LEU A 267 -11.33 0.91 0.40
CA LEU A 267 -10.48 0.73 -0.77
C LEU A 267 -9.37 1.78 -0.74
N SER A 268 -8.14 1.35 -0.51
CA SER A 268 -6.97 2.18 -0.79
C SER A 268 -6.70 2.12 -2.29
N CYS A 269 -6.97 3.23 -2.99
CA CYS A 269 -6.99 3.31 -4.45
C CYS A 269 -5.75 4.06 -4.96
N GLY A 270 -4.80 3.32 -5.51
CA GLY A 270 -3.54 3.81 -6.06
C GLY A 270 -3.06 2.97 -7.23
N THR A 271 -1.76 2.79 -7.36
CA THR A 271 -1.14 1.84 -8.31
C THR A 271 -1.70 0.43 -8.11
N TRP A 272 -1.79 0.00 -6.85
CA TRP A 272 -2.58 -1.12 -6.38
C TRP A 272 -3.93 -0.62 -5.85
N SER A 273 -4.89 -1.52 -5.78
CA SER A 273 -6.19 -1.33 -5.14
C SER A 273 -6.34 -2.36 -4.03
N LEU A 274 -6.29 -1.91 -2.77
CA LEU A 274 -6.40 -2.80 -1.62
C LEU A 274 -7.78 -2.63 -0.99
N LEU A 275 -8.65 -3.61 -1.23
CA LEU A 275 -10.03 -3.60 -0.78
C LEU A 275 -10.23 -4.56 0.40
N GLY A 276 -10.79 -4.08 1.49
CA GLY A 276 -11.01 -4.90 2.69
C GLY A 276 -11.75 -4.20 3.81
N THR A 277 -11.55 -4.72 5.02
CA THR A 277 -12.13 -4.22 6.28
C THR A 277 -11.16 -4.40 7.44
N GLU A 278 -11.34 -3.63 8.52
CA GLU A 278 -10.63 -3.84 9.78
C GLU A 278 -11.38 -4.83 10.69
N LEU A 279 -10.62 -5.75 11.28
CA LEU A 279 -11.13 -6.79 12.18
C LEU A 279 -10.29 -6.85 13.47
N PRO A 280 -10.85 -7.36 14.57
CA PRO A 280 -10.11 -7.59 15.80
C PRO A 280 -9.18 -8.82 15.73
N ALA A 281 -9.42 -9.73 14.79
CA ALA A 281 -8.69 -10.99 14.63
C ALA A 281 -8.63 -11.43 13.17
N PRO A 282 -7.62 -12.23 12.76
CA PRO A 282 -7.49 -12.73 11.40
C PRO A 282 -8.55 -13.77 11.02
N VAL A 283 -8.85 -13.86 9.73
CA VAL A 283 -9.74 -14.87 9.13
C VAL A 283 -8.87 -15.90 8.38
N LEU A 284 -8.66 -17.06 9.02
CA LEU A 284 -7.77 -18.12 8.51
C LEU A 284 -8.56 -19.34 8.01
N THR A 285 -9.70 -19.11 7.39
CA THR A 285 -10.57 -20.17 6.87
C THR A 285 -10.07 -20.72 5.53
N GLU A 286 -10.45 -21.96 5.20
CA GLU A 286 -10.20 -22.56 3.88
C GLU A 286 -10.76 -21.67 2.76
N GLN A 287 -11.90 -21.03 2.99
CA GLN A 287 -12.50 -20.12 2.03
C GLN A 287 -11.63 -18.86 1.79
N ALA A 288 -10.99 -18.33 2.85
CA ALA A 288 -10.08 -17.20 2.71
C ALA A 288 -8.83 -17.59 1.91
N LEU A 289 -8.29 -18.79 2.12
CA LEU A 289 -7.21 -19.36 1.31
C LEU A 289 -7.64 -19.53 -0.15
N THR A 290 -8.78 -20.17 -0.40
CA THR A 290 -9.29 -20.44 -1.76
C THR A 290 -9.52 -19.14 -2.54
N TRP A 291 -10.04 -18.11 -1.89
CA TRP A 291 -10.25 -16.79 -2.52
C TRP A 291 -9.01 -15.90 -2.50
N ASN A 292 -7.91 -16.42 -1.97
CA ASN A 292 -6.62 -15.77 -1.91
C ASN A 292 -6.71 -14.37 -1.24
N PHE A 293 -7.30 -14.29 -0.05
CA PHE A 293 -7.34 -13.10 0.80
C PHE A 293 -6.11 -13.02 1.69
N THR A 294 -5.83 -11.83 2.21
CA THR A 294 -4.70 -11.55 3.11
C THR A 294 -5.18 -10.98 4.44
N ASN A 295 -4.47 -11.33 5.52
CA ASN A 295 -4.66 -10.81 6.88
C ASN A 295 -3.41 -10.03 7.29
N GLU A 296 -3.38 -8.75 7.00
CA GLU A 296 -2.23 -7.89 7.31
C GLU A 296 -2.44 -7.14 8.62
N GLY A 297 -1.34 -6.78 9.28
CA GLY A 297 -1.37 -6.00 10.51
C GLY A 297 -1.94 -4.61 10.31
N GLY A 298 -2.80 -4.16 11.22
CA GLY A 298 -3.30 -2.81 11.30
C GLY A 298 -2.77 -2.06 12.53
N VAL A 299 -2.95 -0.75 12.54
CA VAL A 299 -2.59 0.11 13.69
C VAL A 299 -3.48 -0.22 14.89
N GLN A 300 -2.96 -0.05 16.10
CA GLN A 300 -3.61 -0.44 17.37
C GLN A 300 -3.98 -1.93 17.46
N GLY A 301 -3.21 -2.79 16.77
CA GLY A 301 -3.38 -4.22 16.86
C GLY A 301 -4.64 -4.76 16.17
N THR A 302 -5.18 -4.06 15.21
CA THR A 302 -6.21 -4.59 14.31
C THR A 302 -5.60 -5.52 13.26
N THR A 303 -6.46 -6.28 12.58
CA THR A 303 -6.13 -7.03 11.38
C THR A 303 -6.87 -6.42 10.20
N ARG A 304 -6.18 -6.17 9.13
CA ARG A 304 -6.76 -5.75 7.85
C ARG A 304 -7.00 -6.99 6.99
N LEU A 305 -8.24 -7.48 6.96
CA LEU A 305 -8.65 -8.50 5.99
C LEU A 305 -8.90 -7.83 4.67
N LEU A 306 -8.09 -8.11 3.66
CA LEU A 306 -8.19 -7.45 2.37
C LEU A 306 -7.79 -8.36 1.20
N LYS A 307 -7.98 -7.86 0.00
CA LYS A 307 -7.41 -8.42 -1.22
C LYS A 307 -6.63 -7.33 -1.95
N ASN A 308 -5.40 -7.66 -2.32
CA ASN A 308 -4.62 -6.87 -3.25
C ASN A 308 -5.15 -7.13 -4.66
N ILE A 309 -5.48 -6.06 -5.37
CA ILE A 309 -5.98 -6.06 -6.75
C ILE A 309 -5.04 -5.16 -7.56
N MET A 310 -4.68 -5.58 -8.76
CA MET A 310 -3.97 -4.68 -9.69
C MET A 310 -4.87 -3.47 -9.97
N GLY A 311 -4.41 -2.29 -9.56
CA GLY A 311 -5.22 -1.07 -9.59
C GLY A 311 -4.96 -0.19 -10.83
N LEU A 312 -4.71 1.09 -10.56
CA LEU A 312 -4.47 2.08 -11.62
C LEU A 312 -3.12 1.92 -12.34
N TRP A 313 -2.29 0.96 -11.94
CA TRP A 313 -1.15 0.48 -12.71
C TRP A 313 -1.52 0.22 -14.18
N LEU A 314 -2.66 -0.42 -14.42
CA LEU A 314 -3.18 -0.68 -15.77
C LEU A 314 -3.33 0.60 -16.61
N VAL A 315 -3.85 1.66 -16.00
CA VAL A 315 -4.00 2.98 -16.64
C VAL A 315 -2.65 3.69 -16.78
N GLN A 316 -1.81 3.63 -15.74
CA GLN A 316 -0.51 4.31 -15.70
C GLN A 316 0.44 3.74 -16.76
N GLU A 317 0.54 2.41 -16.88
CA GLU A 317 1.39 1.76 -17.86
C GLU A 317 0.85 1.89 -19.29
N SER A 318 -0.47 1.87 -19.46
CA SER A 318 -1.06 2.19 -20.76
C SER A 318 -0.69 3.59 -21.23
N ARG A 319 -0.86 4.58 -20.35
CA ARG A 319 -0.45 5.96 -20.64
C ARG A 319 1.05 6.06 -20.94
N ARG A 320 1.91 5.41 -20.12
CA ARG A 320 3.37 5.41 -20.34
C ARG A 320 3.75 4.81 -21.70
N ALA A 321 3.07 3.74 -22.12
CA ALA A 321 3.28 3.14 -23.44
C ALA A 321 2.90 4.11 -24.57
N TRP A 322 1.75 4.78 -24.47
CA TRP A 322 1.30 5.75 -25.44
C TRP A 322 2.18 7.02 -25.48
N GLU A 323 2.65 7.50 -24.33
CA GLU A 323 3.62 8.62 -24.28
C GLU A 323 4.91 8.29 -25.04
N LYS A 324 5.43 7.08 -24.91
CA LYS A 324 6.59 6.60 -25.69
C LYS A 324 6.29 6.53 -27.20
N ALA A 325 5.03 6.25 -27.56
CA ALA A 325 4.56 6.23 -28.95
C ALA A 325 4.18 7.63 -29.49
N GLY A 326 4.30 8.69 -28.67
CA GLY A 326 4.07 10.09 -29.07
C GLY A 326 2.70 10.67 -28.72
N SER A 327 1.81 9.89 -28.06
CA SER A 327 0.56 10.43 -27.51
C SER A 327 0.87 11.35 -26.31
N ARG A 328 0.12 12.45 -26.19
CA ARG A 328 0.28 13.43 -25.10
C ARG A 328 -0.97 13.57 -24.23
N LEU A 329 -1.86 12.58 -24.23
CA LEU A 329 -3.08 12.66 -23.43
C LEU A 329 -2.76 12.68 -21.93
N SER A 330 -3.29 13.67 -21.24
CA SER A 330 -3.29 13.75 -19.80
C SER A 330 -4.29 12.75 -19.19
N PHE A 331 -4.15 12.44 -17.91
CA PHE A 331 -5.15 11.57 -17.21
C PHE A 331 -6.59 12.08 -17.37
N PRO A 332 -6.91 13.39 -17.18
CA PRO A 332 -8.27 13.88 -17.42
C PRO A 332 -8.78 13.65 -18.85
N GLN A 333 -7.92 13.81 -19.86
CA GLN A 333 -8.31 13.56 -21.26
C GLN A 333 -8.57 12.08 -21.54
N LEU A 334 -7.77 11.18 -20.95
CA LEU A 334 -8.01 9.73 -21.02
C LEU A 334 -9.33 9.34 -20.36
N VAL A 335 -9.64 9.92 -19.20
CA VAL A 335 -10.93 9.69 -18.51
C VAL A 335 -12.10 10.20 -19.35
N GLN A 336 -11.98 11.37 -19.98
CA GLN A 336 -13.00 11.92 -20.87
C GLN A 336 -13.20 11.02 -22.13
N ALA A 337 -12.12 10.52 -22.71
CA ALA A 337 -12.20 9.58 -23.83
C ALA A 337 -12.88 8.27 -23.41
N ALA A 338 -12.56 7.74 -22.24
CA ALA A 338 -13.22 6.57 -21.68
C ALA A 338 -14.72 6.80 -21.42
N GLU A 339 -15.10 7.98 -20.92
CA GLU A 339 -16.51 8.33 -20.69
C GLU A 339 -17.32 8.35 -21.98
N SER A 340 -16.70 8.76 -23.08
CA SER A 340 -17.32 8.82 -24.40
C SER A 340 -17.36 7.49 -25.16
N ALA A 341 -16.58 6.49 -24.74
CA ALA A 341 -16.55 5.16 -25.35
C ALA A 341 -17.82 4.35 -25.03
N ALA A 342 -18.15 3.34 -25.84
CA ALA A 342 -19.30 2.47 -25.62
C ALA A 342 -19.18 1.68 -24.30
N PRO A 343 -20.26 1.61 -23.47
CA PRO A 343 -20.22 0.91 -22.20
C PRO A 343 -20.26 -0.61 -22.35
N PHE A 344 -19.62 -1.31 -21.42
CA PHE A 344 -19.73 -2.76 -21.22
C PHE A 344 -19.34 -3.61 -22.43
N VAL A 345 -18.42 -3.15 -23.28
CA VAL A 345 -18.01 -3.87 -24.50
C VAL A 345 -17.15 -5.07 -24.15
N SER A 346 -16.10 -4.89 -23.36
CA SER A 346 -15.16 -5.92 -22.94
C SER A 346 -14.64 -5.69 -21.52
N PHE A 347 -14.20 -6.78 -20.89
CA PHE A 347 -13.68 -6.77 -19.52
C PHE A 347 -12.39 -7.57 -19.42
N ILE A 348 -11.55 -7.22 -18.45
CA ILE A 348 -10.35 -7.96 -18.09
C ILE A 348 -10.42 -8.40 -16.62
N ASP A 349 -9.75 -9.51 -16.26
CA ASP A 349 -9.39 -9.72 -14.86
C ASP A 349 -8.16 -8.85 -14.53
N PRO A 350 -8.30 -7.82 -13.69
CA PRO A 350 -7.15 -7.00 -13.33
C PRO A 350 -5.98 -7.78 -12.73
N ASP A 351 -6.26 -8.93 -12.11
CA ASP A 351 -5.26 -9.76 -11.42
C ASP A 351 -4.61 -10.82 -12.33
N ASP A 352 -4.86 -10.78 -13.65
CA ASP A 352 -4.20 -11.69 -14.59
C ASP A 352 -2.68 -11.41 -14.64
N ASP A 353 -1.87 -12.48 -14.62
CA ASP A 353 -0.40 -12.41 -14.58
C ASP A 353 0.19 -11.62 -15.76
N ALA A 354 -0.51 -11.58 -16.90
CA ALA A 354 -0.08 -10.82 -18.08
C ALA A 354 0.05 -9.30 -17.79
N PHE A 355 -0.58 -8.79 -16.74
CA PHE A 355 -0.57 -7.38 -16.40
C PHE A 355 0.48 -7.01 -15.34
N LEU A 356 1.14 -7.96 -14.72
CA LEU A 356 2.15 -7.68 -13.70
C LEU A 356 3.38 -6.98 -14.29
N ASN A 357 3.91 -7.52 -15.40
CA ASN A 357 5.07 -7.00 -16.14
C ASN A 357 4.82 -7.06 -17.66
N PRO A 358 3.88 -6.26 -18.19
CA PRO A 358 3.32 -6.51 -19.53
C PRO A 358 4.22 -6.13 -20.70
N GLY A 359 5.36 -5.48 -20.49
CA GLY A 359 6.15 -4.87 -21.56
C GLY A 359 5.42 -3.73 -22.29
N HIS A 360 4.20 -3.99 -22.80
CA HIS A 360 3.32 -3.01 -23.42
C HIS A 360 1.86 -3.24 -22.99
N MET A 361 1.40 -2.49 -22.02
CA MET A 361 0.10 -2.71 -21.36
C MET A 361 -1.10 -2.66 -22.32
N PRO A 362 -1.24 -1.70 -23.25
CA PRO A 362 -2.36 -1.69 -24.19
C PRO A 362 -2.48 -2.99 -25.02
N GLU A 363 -1.36 -3.51 -25.50
CA GLU A 363 -1.34 -4.79 -26.26
C GLU A 363 -1.70 -5.98 -25.37
N ALA A 364 -1.24 -5.99 -24.10
CA ALA A 364 -1.61 -7.04 -23.15
C ALA A 364 -3.12 -7.06 -22.88
N ILE A 365 -3.76 -5.88 -22.72
CA ILE A 365 -5.21 -5.75 -22.55
C ILE A 365 -5.95 -6.25 -23.79
N GLN A 366 -5.51 -5.85 -24.98
CA GLN A 366 -6.09 -6.28 -26.25
C GLN A 366 -5.96 -7.80 -26.44
N ALA A 367 -4.78 -8.35 -26.14
CA ALA A 367 -4.52 -9.80 -26.19
C ALA A 367 -5.41 -10.58 -25.21
N TYR A 368 -5.63 -10.04 -24.01
CA TYR A 368 -6.54 -10.62 -23.03
C TYR A 368 -7.97 -10.69 -23.57
N CYS A 369 -8.50 -9.58 -24.11
CA CYS A 369 -9.84 -9.55 -24.69
C CYS A 369 -9.96 -10.53 -25.87
N ALA A 370 -8.96 -10.60 -26.75
CA ALA A 370 -8.94 -11.53 -27.88
C ALA A 370 -8.98 -13.01 -27.43
N ARG A 371 -8.13 -13.39 -26.46
CA ARG A 371 -8.08 -14.79 -25.97
C ARG A 371 -9.33 -15.23 -25.21
N THR A 372 -10.06 -14.27 -24.62
CA THR A 372 -11.33 -14.53 -23.92
C THR A 372 -12.56 -14.39 -24.83
N GLY A 373 -12.35 -14.24 -26.14
CA GLY A 373 -13.43 -14.20 -27.16
C GLY A 373 -14.29 -12.94 -27.11
N GLN A 374 -13.75 -11.84 -26.55
CA GLN A 374 -14.43 -10.56 -26.43
C GLN A 374 -14.06 -9.60 -27.57
N PRO A 375 -14.88 -8.57 -27.86
CA PRO A 375 -14.47 -7.48 -28.74
C PRO A 375 -13.17 -6.85 -28.24
N VAL A 376 -12.22 -6.59 -29.16
CA VAL A 376 -10.92 -6.03 -28.82
C VAL A 376 -11.00 -4.51 -28.82
N PRO A 377 -10.73 -3.82 -27.69
CA PRO A 377 -10.76 -2.37 -27.64
C PRO A 377 -9.63 -1.79 -28.50
N ALA A 378 -9.95 -0.84 -29.38
CA ALA A 378 -9.03 -0.32 -30.39
C ALA A 378 -8.44 1.04 -30.03
N SER A 379 -9.25 1.92 -29.44
CA SER A 379 -8.83 3.28 -29.07
C SER A 379 -8.37 3.37 -27.61
N GLU A 380 -7.60 4.41 -27.30
CA GLU A 380 -7.19 4.70 -25.92
C GLU A 380 -8.39 4.83 -24.97
N GLY A 381 -9.48 5.47 -25.42
CA GLY A 381 -10.72 5.62 -24.64
C GLY A 381 -11.40 4.28 -24.35
N GLU A 382 -11.48 3.39 -25.34
CA GLU A 382 -12.06 2.05 -25.17
C GLU A 382 -11.23 1.18 -24.22
N ILE A 383 -9.90 1.23 -24.33
CA ILE A 383 -8.98 0.51 -23.44
C ILE A 383 -9.15 1.00 -22.01
N ILE A 384 -9.12 2.32 -21.79
CA ILE A 384 -9.27 2.87 -20.43
C ILE A 384 -10.66 2.58 -19.87
N ARG A 385 -11.71 2.64 -20.68
CA ARG A 385 -13.06 2.27 -20.24
C ARG A 385 -13.13 0.79 -19.84
N CYS A 386 -12.61 -0.12 -20.65
CA CYS A 386 -12.51 -1.54 -20.31
C CYS A 386 -11.83 -1.74 -18.96
N VAL A 387 -10.71 -1.07 -18.71
CA VAL A 387 -10.01 -1.13 -17.43
C VAL A 387 -10.86 -0.61 -16.26
N LEU A 388 -11.44 0.59 -16.39
CA LEU A 388 -12.20 1.21 -15.29
C LEU A 388 -13.49 0.45 -14.95
N GLU A 389 -14.20 -0.08 -15.94
CA GLU A 389 -15.37 -0.94 -15.72
C GLU A 389 -14.96 -2.26 -15.06
N SER A 390 -13.87 -2.88 -15.52
CA SER A 390 -13.34 -4.11 -14.93
C SER A 390 -12.93 -3.92 -13.48
N LEU A 391 -12.26 -2.80 -13.14
CA LEU A 391 -11.91 -2.47 -11.76
C LEU A 391 -13.16 -2.31 -10.88
N ALA A 392 -14.16 -1.59 -11.35
CA ALA A 392 -15.41 -1.39 -10.60
C ALA A 392 -16.14 -2.73 -10.33
N LEU A 393 -16.17 -3.63 -11.33
CA LEU A 393 -16.75 -4.97 -11.20
C LEU A 393 -15.91 -5.86 -10.27
N LYS A 394 -14.59 -5.78 -10.34
CA LYS A 394 -13.68 -6.49 -9.42
C LYS A 394 -13.86 -6.01 -7.98
N TYR A 395 -14.06 -4.72 -7.75
CA TYR A 395 -14.34 -4.19 -6.41
C TYR A 395 -15.66 -4.73 -5.85
N ARG A 396 -16.70 -4.83 -6.66
CA ARG A 396 -17.95 -5.51 -6.27
C ARG A 396 -17.70 -6.95 -5.88
N PHE A 397 -17.00 -7.69 -6.72
CA PHE A 397 -16.68 -9.09 -6.51
C PHE A 397 -15.91 -9.33 -5.20
N VAL A 398 -14.91 -8.49 -4.92
CA VAL A 398 -14.10 -8.61 -3.70
C VAL A 398 -14.90 -8.17 -2.46
N LEU A 399 -15.73 -7.12 -2.57
CA LEU A 399 -16.57 -6.66 -1.46
C LEU A 399 -17.58 -7.76 -1.05
N GLU A 400 -18.27 -8.39 -2.00
CA GLU A 400 -19.20 -9.50 -1.73
C GLU A 400 -18.51 -10.68 -1.05
N ARG A 401 -17.25 -10.99 -1.41
CA ARG A 401 -16.44 -12.02 -0.75
C ARG A 401 -16.02 -11.61 0.66
N THR A 402 -15.62 -10.35 0.85
CA THR A 402 -15.32 -9.80 2.18
C THR A 402 -16.53 -9.92 3.10
N GLU A 403 -17.74 -9.60 2.62
CA GLU A 403 -18.98 -9.76 3.36
C GLU A 403 -19.23 -11.23 3.76
N ARG A 404 -19.01 -12.16 2.83
CA ARG A 404 -19.17 -13.60 3.12
C ARG A 404 -18.17 -14.12 4.13
N LEU A 405 -16.89 -13.71 4.03
CA LEU A 405 -15.84 -14.13 4.97
C LEU A 405 -16.04 -13.59 6.37
N THR A 406 -16.62 -12.42 6.50
CA THR A 406 -16.81 -11.75 7.80
C THR A 406 -18.20 -11.93 8.40
N GLY A 407 -19.17 -12.40 7.62
CA GLY A 407 -20.58 -12.44 7.99
C GLY A 407 -21.21 -11.04 8.15
N LYS A 408 -20.53 -10.00 7.68
CA LYS A 408 -20.98 -8.60 7.77
C LYS A 408 -21.56 -8.14 6.43
N ARG A 409 -22.36 -7.06 6.50
CA ARG A 409 -22.80 -6.32 5.33
C ARG A 409 -22.41 -4.86 5.51
N PHE A 410 -21.86 -4.27 4.46
CA PHE A 410 -21.40 -2.89 4.49
C PHE A 410 -22.38 -1.98 3.73
N ASP A 411 -22.72 -0.83 4.30
CA ASP A 411 -23.65 0.13 3.71
C ASP A 411 -23.09 0.81 2.45
N GLY A 412 -21.77 0.85 2.30
CA GLY A 412 -21.07 1.44 1.18
C GLY A 412 -19.57 1.16 1.25
N LEU A 413 -18.79 1.87 0.44
CA LEU A 413 -17.35 1.73 0.34
C LEU A 413 -16.66 3.08 0.55
N HIS A 414 -15.77 3.13 1.53
CA HIS A 414 -14.84 4.26 1.68
C HIS A 414 -13.67 4.08 0.69
N MET A 415 -13.47 5.03 -0.21
CA MET A 415 -12.31 5.07 -1.09
C MET A 415 -11.36 6.18 -0.66
N VAL A 416 -10.09 5.86 -0.48
CA VAL A 416 -9.01 6.78 -0.09
C VAL A 416 -7.84 6.66 -1.07
N GLY A 417 -6.93 7.63 -1.05
CA GLY A 417 -5.74 7.62 -1.89
C GLY A 417 -5.91 8.36 -3.22
N GLY A 418 -4.82 8.54 -3.97
CA GLY A 418 -4.78 9.38 -5.17
C GLY A 418 -5.73 8.97 -6.29
N GLY A 419 -6.10 7.70 -6.36
CA GLY A 419 -6.99 7.15 -7.38
C GLY A 419 -8.42 7.70 -7.34
N ILE A 420 -8.87 8.22 -6.20
CA ILE A 420 -10.21 8.81 -6.08
C ILE A 420 -10.39 10.12 -6.85
N GLN A 421 -9.30 10.71 -7.33
CA GLN A 421 -9.34 11.85 -8.25
C GLN A 421 -9.96 11.47 -9.61
N ASN A 422 -9.95 10.18 -9.95
CA ASN A 422 -10.71 9.65 -11.08
C ASN A 422 -12.19 9.51 -10.71
N SER A 423 -12.97 10.58 -10.92
CA SER A 423 -14.41 10.61 -10.61
C SER A 423 -15.21 9.59 -11.40
N LEU A 424 -14.76 9.18 -12.61
CA LEU A 424 -15.41 8.16 -13.41
C LEU A 424 -15.32 6.79 -12.73
N LEU A 425 -14.13 6.43 -12.20
CA LEU A 425 -13.95 5.20 -11.44
C LEU A 425 -14.82 5.19 -10.17
N CYS A 426 -14.90 6.32 -9.45
CA CYS A 426 -15.75 6.41 -8.25
C CYS A 426 -17.24 6.21 -8.59
N ARG A 427 -17.73 6.81 -9.68
CA ARG A 427 -19.11 6.62 -10.18
C ARG A 427 -19.35 5.18 -10.63
N PHE A 428 -18.46 4.62 -11.42
CA PHE A 428 -18.56 3.23 -11.87
C PHE A 428 -18.56 2.26 -10.68
N THR A 429 -17.74 2.52 -9.67
CA THR A 429 -17.71 1.72 -8.44
C THR A 429 -19.05 1.81 -7.70
N ALA A 430 -19.60 3.00 -7.50
CA ALA A 430 -20.92 3.16 -6.84
C ALA A 430 -22.03 2.43 -7.61
N ASN A 431 -22.04 2.54 -8.94
CA ASN A 431 -23.03 1.88 -9.80
C ASN A 431 -22.86 0.35 -9.79
N ALA A 432 -21.61 -0.15 -9.88
CA ALA A 432 -21.34 -1.58 -9.83
C ALA A 432 -21.73 -2.20 -8.48
N LEU A 433 -21.41 -1.53 -7.38
CA LEU A 433 -21.77 -1.95 -6.02
C LEU A 433 -23.25 -1.80 -5.71
N GLN A 434 -23.97 -0.93 -6.43
CA GLN A 434 -25.32 -0.46 -6.09
C GLN A 434 -25.42 0.07 -4.65
N ARG A 435 -24.34 0.71 -4.21
CA ARG A 435 -24.17 1.30 -2.86
C ARG A 435 -23.35 2.58 -2.97
N PRO A 436 -23.50 3.49 -1.98
CA PRO A 436 -22.71 4.72 -1.98
C PRO A 436 -21.20 4.45 -1.87
N VAL A 437 -20.44 5.31 -2.52
CA VAL A 437 -18.98 5.41 -2.38
C VAL A 437 -18.66 6.75 -1.74
N TRP A 438 -17.90 6.71 -0.65
CA TRP A 438 -17.39 7.88 0.05
C TRP A 438 -15.92 8.07 -0.30
N ALA A 439 -15.64 9.00 -1.20
CA ALA A 439 -14.31 9.25 -1.73
C ALA A 439 -13.63 10.40 -0.96
N GLY A 440 -12.60 10.07 -0.22
CA GLY A 440 -11.81 10.99 0.61
C GLY A 440 -11.31 10.35 1.90
N PRO A 441 -10.20 10.86 2.42
CA PRO A 441 -9.30 11.88 1.83
C PRO A 441 -8.40 11.33 0.71
N VAL A 442 -7.88 12.24 -0.14
CA VAL A 442 -6.97 11.89 -1.25
C VAL A 442 -5.63 11.38 -0.74
N GLU A 443 -5.09 12.04 0.27
CA GLU A 443 -3.74 11.79 0.80
C GLU A 443 -3.79 10.84 2.01
N GLY A 444 -4.46 9.67 1.85
CA GLY A 444 -4.76 8.77 2.97
C GLY A 444 -3.53 8.32 3.74
N SER A 445 -2.46 7.86 3.06
CA SER A 445 -1.23 7.37 3.72
C SER A 445 -0.57 8.46 4.55
N ALA A 446 -0.33 9.64 3.96
CA ALA A 446 0.28 10.76 4.67
C ALA A 446 -0.56 11.22 5.88
N ILE A 447 -1.91 11.26 5.75
CA ILE A 447 -2.80 11.60 6.85
C ILE A 447 -2.71 10.56 7.97
N GLY A 448 -2.75 9.28 7.63
CA GLY A 448 -2.62 8.21 8.62
C GLY A 448 -1.29 8.24 9.35
N ASN A 449 -0.20 8.46 8.62
CA ASN A 449 1.13 8.66 9.19
C ASN A 449 1.13 9.83 10.20
N ILE A 450 0.65 11.01 9.80
CA ILE A 450 0.54 12.20 10.67
C ILE A 450 -0.29 11.90 11.91
N VAL A 451 -1.42 11.23 11.75
CA VAL A 451 -2.34 10.90 12.85
C VAL A 451 -1.68 9.98 13.86
N VAL A 452 -0.98 8.94 13.41
CA VAL A 452 -0.28 8.01 14.32
C VAL A 452 0.87 8.71 15.04
N GLN A 453 1.57 9.66 14.39
CA GLN A 453 2.56 10.50 15.07
C GLN A 453 1.93 11.32 16.20
N TYR A 454 0.77 11.95 15.99
CA TYR A 454 0.06 12.69 17.05
C TYR A 454 -0.46 11.77 18.15
N MET A 455 -0.84 10.52 17.83
CA MET A 455 -1.13 9.51 18.86
C MET A 455 0.12 9.18 19.70
N ALA A 456 1.26 9.00 19.05
CA ALA A 456 2.55 8.80 19.76
C ALA A 456 2.94 9.99 20.66
N LEU A 457 2.60 11.21 20.25
CA LEU A 457 2.75 12.42 21.06
C LEU A 457 1.69 12.54 22.17
N GLY A 458 0.69 11.63 22.22
CA GLY A 458 -0.36 11.57 23.23
C GLY A 458 -1.45 12.65 23.07
N VAL A 459 -1.73 13.05 21.83
CA VAL A 459 -2.85 13.94 21.52
C VAL A 459 -4.16 13.16 21.51
N TRP A 460 -4.16 11.95 20.94
CA TRP A 460 -5.29 11.02 20.92
C TRP A 460 -4.88 9.66 21.44
N ASN A 461 -5.81 8.97 22.11
CA ASN A 461 -5.59 7.63 22.62
C ASN A 461 -6.18 6.54 21.70
N THR A 462 -7.13 6.89 20.87
CA THR A 462 -7.86 5.95 20.01
C THR A 462 -7.95 6.42 18.57
N LEU A 463 -8.00 5.46 17.64
CA LEU A 463 -8.29 5.74 16.24
C LEU A 463 -9.66 6.40 16.02
N HIS A 464 -10.62 6.12 16.91
CA HIS A 464 -11.96 6.73 16.82
C HIS A 464 -11.89 8.25 16.99
N GLU A 465 -11.18 8.73 18.02
CA GLU A 465 -10.94 10.17 18.25
C GLU A 465 -10.25 10.82 17.05
N ALA A 466 -9.19 10.17 16.56
CA ALA A 466 -8.44 10.65 15.41
C ALA A 466 -9.29 10.72 14.13
N ARG A 467 -10.12 9.70 13.85
CA ARG A 467 -11.04 9.69 12.71
C ARG A 467 -12.10 10.78 12.78
N GLN A 468 -12.51 11.22 13.97
CA GLN A 468 -13.40 12.39 14.11
C GLN A 468 -12.73 13.67 13.58
N VAL A 469 -11.46 13.87 13.92
CA VAL A 469 -10.68 15.01 13.42
C VAL A 469 -10.47 14.93 11.91
N ILE A 470 -10.18 13.74 11.37
CA ILE A 470 -10.06 13.55 9.92
C ILE A 470 -11.37 13.96 9.20
N ARG A 471 -12.51 13.47 9.66
CA ARG A 471 -13.83 13.83 9.09
C ARG A 471 -14.09 15.33 9.08
N SER A 472 -13.73 16.01 10.16
CA SER A 472 -13.95 17.45 10.28
C SER A 472 -12.92 18.28 9.52
N SER A 473 -11.77 17.69 9.12
CA SER A 473 -10.66 18.41 8.50
C SER A 473 -10.59 18.26 6.99
N PHE A 474 -11.05 17.11 6.46
CA PHE A 474 -10.89 16.80 5.03
C PHE A 474 -12.23 16.54 4.36
N PRO A 475 -12.39 16.99 3.09
CA PRO A 475 -13.64 16.75 2.35
C PRO A 475 -13.78 15.28 1.97
N VAL A 476 -14.99 14.77 2.08
CA VAL A 476 -15.41 13.46 1.56
C VAL A 476 -16.52 13.68 0.55
N ARG A 477 -16.30 13.24 -0.69
CA ARG A 477 -17.31 13.32 -1.74
C ARG A 477 -18.11 12.02 -1.78
N THR A 478 -19.44 12.13 -1.75
CA THR A 478 -20.32 10.97 -1.90
C THR A 478 -20.71 10.79 -3.37
N TYR A 479 -20.58 9.54 -3.84
CA TYR A 479 -21.11 9.09 -5.12
C TYR A 479 -22.20 8.07 -4.83
N SER A 480 -23.44 8.43 -5.16
CA SER A 480 -24.58 7.52 -5.06
C SER A 480 -24.75 6.72 -6.36
N PRO A 481 -25.30 5.50 -6.31
CA PRO A 481 -25.68 4.76 -7.52
C PRO A 481 -26.72 5.55 -8.32
N GLU A 482 -26.45 5.85 -9.59
CA GLU A 482 -27.35 6.64 -10.44
C GLU A 482 -27.80 5.86 -11.67
N ASN A 483 -26.87 5.21 -12.36
CA ASN A 483 -27.12 4.47 -13.61
C ASN A 483 -26.74 3.00 -13.40
N VAL A 484 -27.62 2.24 -12.74
CA VAL A 484 -27.37 0.84 -12.38
C VAL A 484 -27.76 -0.16 -13.49
N ASP A 485 -28.47 0.33 -14.49
CA ASP A 485 -28.87 -0.51 -15.64
C ASP A 485 -27.63 -1.02 -16.39
N GLY A 486 -27.64 -2.28 -16.73
CA GLY A 486 -26.52 -2.96 -17.40
C GLY A 486 -25.40 -3.43 -16.47
N TRP A 487 -25.22 -2.86 -15.27
CA TRP A 487 -24.15 -3.30 -14.35
C TRP A 487 -24.38 -4.71 -13.79
N ALA A 488 -25.61 -5.12 -13.59
CA ALA A 488 -25.91 -6.48 -13.14
C ALA A 488 -25.55 -7.52 -14.21
N GLU A 489 -25.93 -7.28 -15.47
CA GLU A 489 -25.56 -8.14 -16.61
C GLU A 489 -24.06 -8.12 -16.85
N ALA A 490 -23.44 -6.94 -16.80
CA ALA A 490 -22.00 -6.78 -16.92
C ALA A 490 -21.26 -7.57 -15.83
N TYR A 491 -21.78 -7.60 -14.60
CA TYR A 491 -21.19 -8.36 -13.50
C TYR A 491 -21.25 -9.86 -13.73
N GLU A 492 -22.36 -10.41 -14.21
CA GLU A 492 -22.46 -11.83 -14.53
C GLU A 492 -21.52 -12.22 -15.67
N ARG A 493 -21.40 -11.37 -16.72
CA ARG A 493 -20.42 -11.58 -17.80
C ARG A 493 -18.99 -11.54 -17.25
N PHE A 494 -18.67 -10.56 -16.39
CA PHE A 494 -17.35 -10.43 -15.76
C PHE A 494 -17.00 -11.67 -14.94
N ARG A 495 -17.93 -12.19 -14.12
CA ARG A 495 -17.73 -13.43 -13.36
C ARG A 495 -17.40 -14.61 -14.27
N GLY A 496 -18.12 -14.77 -15.37
CA GLY A 496 -17.79 -15.81 -16.35
C GLY A 496 -16.40 -15.68 -16.97
N ILE A 497 -15.91 -14.44 -17.20
CA ILE A 497 -14.57 -14.18 -17.75
C ILE A 497 -13.48 -14.54 -16.73
N ILE A 498 -13.70 -14.27 -15.44
CA ILE A 498 -12.73 -14.60 -14.37
C ILE A 498 -12.86 -16.03 -13.86
N GLY A 499 -13.72 -16.87 -14.46
CA GLY A 499 -13.88 -18.29 -14.12
C GLY A 499 -14.68 -18.55 -12.84
N GLU A 500 -15.68 -17.71 -12.52
CA GLU A 500 -16.51 -17.77 -11.29
C GLU A 500 -18.01 -18.01 -11.55
#